data_6958f80f8fdccc72f6db60116d0effa4
#
_entry.id   6958f80f8fdccc72f6db60116d0effa4
#
_cell.length_a   1.000
_cell.length_b   1.000
_cell.length_c   1.000
_cell.angle_alpha   90.00
_cell.angle_beta   90.00
_cell.angle_gamma   90.00
#
_symmetry.space_group_name_H-M   'P 1'
#
loop_
_entity.id
_entity.type
_entity.pdbx_description
1 polymer ?
#
loop_
_entity_poly.entity_id
_entity_poly.type
_entity_poly.pdbx_seq_one_letter_code
_entity_poly.pdbx_strand_id
1 'polypeptide(L)'
;MTTFTYKQLVNKANECYKNVNTKYKLDMSDKWSYYLAKAVLTPKKDIKKLTFGDNPRPVQDKISRQASKSEYLQIAKDLTTFVEKKGRLPNYITYKGFKLSPRLLTYTFSKVLMKYDKNKKLQSEVTLANKVFTIPVETKNEV
;
A
#
# COMPACT_ATOMS: atom_id res chain seq x y z
N MET A 1 0.03 0.23 22.74
CA MET A 1 -1.07 0.06 21.78
C MET A 1 -0.81 -1.14 20.89
N THR A 2 -1.81 -1.97 20.79
CA THR A 2 -1.69 -3.21 20.03
C THR A 2 -2.41 -3.15 18.68
N THR A 3 -3.15 -2.08 18.41
CA THR A 3 -3.89 -1.92 17.16
C THR A 3 -3.71 -0.52 16.59
N PHE A 4 -3.90 -0.42 15.27
CA PHE A 4 -4.15 0.88 14.63
C PHE A 4 -5.66 1.00 14.46
N THR A 5 -6.23 2.12 14.89
CA THR A 5 -7.64 2.38 14.67
C THR A 5 -7.89 2.72 13.21
N TYR A 6 -9.13 2.53 12.78
CA TYR A 6 -9.52 2.93 11.42
C TYR A 6 -9.17 4.40 11.15
N LYS A 7 -9.44 5.28 12.12
CA LYS A 7 -9.13 6.71 11.97
C LYS A 7 -7.64 6.97 11.79
N GLN A 8 -6.79 6.27 12.54
CA GLN A 8 -5.35 6.40 12.40
C GLN A 8 -4.89 5.98 11.00
N LEU A 9 -5.50 4.92 10.46
CA LEU A 9 -5.15 4.44 9.13
C LEU A 9 -5.60 5.41 8.04
N VAL A 10 -6.79 6.01 8.17
CA VAL A 10 -7.26 7.04 7.26
C VAL A 10 -6.33 8.26 7.31
N ASN A 11 -5.92 8.67 8.51
CA ASN A 11 -5.00 9.79 8.64
C ASN A 11 -3.66 9.50 7.97
N LYS A 12 -3.17 8.27 8.10
CA LYS A 12 -1.92 7.86 7.44
C LYS A 12 -2.08 7.85 5.92
N ALA A 13 -3.23 7.41 5.42
CA ALA A 13 -3.52 7.43 3.99
C ALA A 13 -3.54 8.87 3.46
N ASN A 14 -4.16 9.79 4.19
CA ASN A 14 -4.21 11.20 3.81
C ASN A 14 -2.81 11.82 3.80
N GLU A 15 -1.99 11.49 4.79
CA GLU A 15 -0.60 11.96 4.87
C GLU A 15 0.20 11.48 3.66
N CYS A 16 0.07 10.20 3.32
CA CYS A 16 0.75 9.61 2.16
C CYS A 16 0.33 10.32 0.88
N TYR A 17 -0.96 10.46 0.66
CA TYR A 17 -1.50 11.10 -0.55
C TYR A 17 -1.01 12.54 -0.67
N LYS A 18 -1.07 13.29 0.41
CA LYS A 18 -0.62 14.69 0.43
C LYS A 18 0.86 14.78 0.07
N ASN A 19 1.70 13.98 0.71
CA ASN A 19 3.14 14.05 0.49
C ASN A 19 3.51 13.68 -0.94
N VAL A 20 2.90 12.65 -1.50
CA VAL A 20 3.18 12.25 -2.87
C VAL A 20 2.76 13.34 -3.85
N ASN A 21 1.63 13.98 -3.63
CA ASN A 21 1.09 14.95 -4.59
C ASN A 21 1.60 16.38 -4.40
N THR A 22 2.21 16.69 -3.28
CA THR A 22 2.77 18.03 -3.04
C THR A 22 4.30 18.04 -3.01
N LYS A 23 4.92 16.97 -2.52
CA LYS A 23 6.37 16.88 -2.36
C LYS A 23 7.01 15.86 -3.28
N TYR A 24 6.19 15.14 -4.05
CA TYR A 24 6.66 14.13 -5.00
C TYR A 24 7.56 13.08 -4.36
N LYS A 25 7.25 12.70 -3.12
CA LYS A 25 8.00 11.63 -2.45
C LYS A 25 7.11 10.90 -1.46
N LEU A 26 7.45 9.64 -1.22
CA LEU A 26 6.82 8.81 -0.23
C LEU A 26 7.74 8.77 0.99
N ASP A 27 7.36 9.47 2.04
CA ASP A 27 8.19 9.68 3.22
C ASP A 27 7.67 8.85 4.39
N MET A 28 7.58 7.56 4.18
CA MET A 28 7.10 6.65 5.21
C MET A 28 7.59 5.23 4.92
N SER A 29 7.57 4.38 5.93
CA SER A 29 7.99 2.99 5.81
C SER A 29 7.09 2.22 4.86
N ASP A 30 7.70 1.31 4.07
CA ASP A 30 6.96 0.42 3.18
C ASP A 30 6.06 -0.55 3.95
N LYS A 31 6.26 -0.69 5.25
CA LYS A 31 5.40 -1.54 6.09
C LYS A 31 3.97 -1.03 6.17
N TRP A 32 3.76 0.26 5.92
CA TRP A 32 2.41 0.82 5.87
C TRP A 32 1.56 0.20 4.75
N SER A 33 2.21 -0.34 3.71
CA SER A 33 1.47 -1.02 2.65
C SER A 33 0.62 -2.16 3.20
N TYR A 34 1.15 -2.91 4.16
CA TYR A 34 0.41 -3.99 4.80
C TYR A 34 -0.84 -3.48 5.52
N TYR A 35 -0.67 -2.46 6.37
CA TYR A 35 -1.79 -1.95 7.18
C TYR A 35 -2.86 -1.29 6.31
N LEU A 36 -2.44 -0.56 5.28
CA LEU A 36 -3.38 0.09 4.37
C LEU A 36 -4.11 -0.96 3.52
N ALA A 37 -3.42 -2.00 3.06
CA ALA A 37 -4.05 -3.10 2.35
C ALA A 37 -5.07 -3.81 3.24
N LYS A 38 -4.72 -4.05 4.49
CA LYS A 38 -5.61 -4.69 5.45
C LYS A 38 -6.86 -3.84 5.68
N ALA A 39 -6.68 -2.52 5.81
CA ALA A 39 -7.79 -1.59 6.01
C ALA A 39 -8.73 -1.59 4.80
N VAL A 40 -8.18 -1.70 3.59
CA VAL A 40 -9.01 -1.78 2.38
C VAL A 40 -9.81 -3.08 2.33
N LEU A 41 -9.21 -4.18 2.78
CA LEU A 41 -9.89 -5.48 2.82
C LEU A 41 -10.96 -5.56 3.91
N THR A 42 -10.78 -4.81 5.00
CA THR A 42 -11.71 -4.82 6.13
C THR A 42 -12.03 -3.39 6.55
N PRO A 43 -12.79 -2.65 5.69
CA PRO A 43 -13.06 -1.25 5.97
C PRO A 43 -13.75 -1.03 7.32
N LYS A 44 -13.44 0.11 7.94
CA LYS A 44 -14.00 0.56 9.23
C LYS A 44 -13.52 -0.24 10.44
N LYS A 45 -12.67 -1.24 10.25
CA LYS A 45 -12.16 -2.04 11.36
C LYS A 45 -10.78 -1.60 11.79
N ASP A 46 -10.49 -1.79 13.07
CA ASP A 46 -9.15 -1.59 13.60
C ASP A 46 -8.28 -2.76 13.14
N ILE A 47 -7.01 -2.48 12.92
CA ILE A 47 -6.07 -3.49 12.42
C ILE A 47 -5.03 -3.76 13.50
N LYS A 48 -4.88 -5.02 13.85
CA LYS A 48 -3.90 -5.44 14.85
C LYS A 48 -2.49 -5.18 14.33
N LYS A 49 -1.64 -4.60 15.17
CA LYS A 49 -0.23 -4.42 14.83
C LYS A 49 0.45 -5.77 14.78
N LEU A 50 1.28 -5.93 13.76
CA LEU A 50 1.99 -7.16 13.50
C LEU A 50 3.48 -6.85 13.40
N THR A 51 4.32 -7.69 13.99
CA THR A 51 5.76 -7.56 13.86
C THR A 51 6.20 -8.35 12.64
N PHE A 52 6.84 -7.67 11.69
CA PHE A 52 7.35 -8.34 10.49
C PHE A 52 8.54 -7.56 9.94
N GLY A 53 9.34 -8.25 9.13
CA GLY A 53 10.56 -7.69 8.56
C GLY A 53 10.33 -6.90 7.29
N ASP A 54 11.38 -6.21 6.87
CA ASP A 54 11.38 -5.43 5.64
C ASP A 54 11.61 -6.33 4.42
N ASN A 55 11.40 -5.76 3.24
CA ASN A 55 11.72 -6.41 1.99
C ASN A 55 13.20 -6.19 1.66
N PRO A 56 13.98 -7.25 1.47
CA PRO A 56 15.43 -7.10 1.23
C PRO A 56 15.76 -6.46 -0.12
N ARG A 57 14.95 -6.68 -1.15
CA ARG A 57 15.23 -6.17 -2.51
C ARG A 57 13.94 -5.78 -3.22
N PRO A 58 13.33 -4.65 -2.84
CA PRO A 58 12.08 -4.24 -3.49
C PRO A 58 12.28 -4.01 -4.98
N VAL A 59 11.31 -4.47 -5.77
CA VAL A 59 11.31 -4.35 -7.22
C VAL A 59 10.06 -3.63 -7.66
N GLN A 60 10.21 -2.68 -8.57
CA GLN A 60 9.08 -1.95 -9.14
C GLN A 60 9.24 -1.86 -10.65
N ASP A 61 8.31 -2.45 -11.38
CA ASP A 61 8.25 -2.30 -12.83
C ASP A 61 7.59 -0.98 -13.20
N LYS A 62 7.90 -0.48 -14.39
CA LYS A 62 7.21 0.66 -14.94
C LYS A 62 5.77 0.26 -15.22
N ILE A 63 4.82 1.01 -14.67
CA ILE A 63 3.42 0.70 -14.86
C ILE A 63 2.58 1.97 -14.92
N SER A 64 1.56 1.97 -15.76
CA SER A 64 0.53 3.00 -15.82
C SER A 64 -0.73 2.31 -16.31
N ARG A 65 -1.52 1.79 -15.36
CA ARG A 65 -2.71 0.99 -15.65
C ARG A 65 -3.76 1.20 -14.61
N GLN A 66 -5.00 0.90 -14.98
CA GLN A 66 -6.11 0.88 -14.05
C GLN A 66 -6.33 -0.54 -13.57
N ALA A 67 -6.47 -0.72 -12.26
CA ALA A 67 -6.85 -2.00 -11.68
C ALA A 67 -8.31 -1.90 -11.24
N SER A 68 -9.11 -2.90 -11.61
CA SER A 68 -10.50 -2.98 -11.18
C SER A 68 -10.58 -3.25 -9.68
N LYS A 69 -11.77 -3.09 -9.10
CA LYS A 69 -11.96 -3.38 -7.68
C LYS A 69 -11.56 -4.81 -7.33
N SER A 70 -12.00 -5.80 -8.11
CA SER A 70 -11.61 -7.18 -7.83
C SER A 70 -10.11 -7.38 -7.93
N GLU A 71 -9.47 -6.67 -8.87
CA GLU A 71 -8.02 -6.77 -9.06
C GLU A 71 -7.25 -6.14 -7.91
N TYR A 72 -7.59 -4.92 -7.51
CA TYR A 72 -6.82 -4.30 -6.41
C TYR A 72 -7.10 -4.98 -5.07
N LEU A 73 -8.29 -5.54 -4.88
CA LEU A 73 -8.56 -6.33 -3.68
C LEU A 73 -7.74 -7.62 -3.67
N GLN A 74 -7.54 -8.24 -4.83
CA GLN A 74 -6.69 -9.42 -4.92
C GLN A 74 -5.23 -9.07 -4.63
N ILE A 75 -4.75 -7.93 -5.12
CA ILE A 75 -3.40 -7.44 -4.81
C ILE A 75 -3.25 -7.24 -3.30
N ALA A 76 -4.24 -6.61 -2.67
CA ALA A 76 -4.22 -6.39 -1.22
C ALA A 76 -4.18 -7.72 -0.47
N LYS A 77 -4.95 -8.71 -0.93
CA LYS A 77 -4.98 -10.03 -0.33
C LYS A 77 -3.64 -10.74 -0.48
N ASP A 78 -3.05 -10.67 -1.66
CA ASP A 78 -1.75 -11.30 -1.92
C ASP A 78 -0.68 -10.70 -1.02
N LEU A 79 -0.66 -9.38 -0.88
CA LEU A 79 0.30 -8.68 -0.03
C LEU A 79 0.14 -9.09 1.44
N THR A 80 -1.08 -9.01 1.95
CA THR A 80 -1.30 -9.30 3.37
C THR A 80 -1.07 -10.77 3.71
N THR A 81 -1.45 -11.66 2.79
CA THR A 81 -1.21 -13.09 2.98
C THR A 81 0.28 -13.39 3.01
N PHE A 82 1.05 -12.76 2.11
CA PHE A 82 2.50 -12.95 2.09
C PHE A 82 3.12 -12.54 3.42
N VAL A 83 2.78 -11.35 3.91
CA VAL A 83 3.33 -10.84 5.17
C VAL A 83 2.98 -11.77 6.33
N GLU A 84 1.73 -12.19 6.41
CA GLU A 84 1.27 -13.04 7.51
C GLU A 84 1.90 -14.42 7.50
N LYS A 85 2.21 -14.95 6.32
CA LYS A 85 2.84 -16.26 6.19
C LYS A 85 4.35 -16.22 6.30
N LYS A 86 4.98 -15.21 5.71
CA LYS A 86 6.44 -15.15 5.61
C LYS A 86 7.11 -14.31 6.70
N GLY A 87 6.35 -13.50 7.42
CA GLY A 87 6.89 -12.65 8.48
C GLY A 87 7.72 -11.49 7.99
N ARG A 88 7.56 -11.08 6.75
CA ARG A 88 8.25 -9.94 6.17
C ARG A 88 7.48 -9.39 4.97
N LEU A 89 7.84 -8.19 4.54
CA LEU A 89 7.31 -7.64 3.29
C LEU A 89 7.86 -8.40 2.08
N PRO A 90 7.04 -8.59 1.05
CA PRO A 90 7.55 -9.13 -0.22
C PRO A 90 8.37 -8.08 -0.94
N ASN A 91 9.24 -8.52 -1.84
CA ASN A 91 9.96 -7.60 -2.71
C ASN A 91 9.02 -6.98 -3.74
N TYR A 92 7.99 -7.69 -4.12
CA TYR A 92 6.96 -7.22 -5.04
C TYR A 92 5.75 -8.16 -4.98
N ILE A 93 4.62 -7.66 -5.48
CA ILE A 93 3.44 -8.47 -5.76
C ILE A 93 3.24 -8.42 -7.28
N THR A 94 2.96 -9.56 -7.88
CA THR A 94 2.77 -9.63 -9.33
C THR A 94 1.33 -9.27 -9.70
N TYR A 95 1.20 -8.41 -10.71
CA TYR A 95 -0.09 -8.05 -11.27
C TYR A 95 0.03 -8.04 -12.79
N LYS A 96 -0.63 -8.99 -13.47
CA LYS A 96 -0.59 -9.09 -14.95
C LYS A 96 0.83 -9.00 -15.52
N GLY A 97 1.77 -9.69 -14.87
CA GLY A 97 3.17 -9.70 -15.30
C GLY A 97 3.99 -8.54 -14.79
N PHE A 98 3.38 -7.51 -14.19
CA PHE A 98 4.10 -6.40 -13.60
C PHE A 98 4.45 -6.69 -12.15
N LYS A 99 5.63 -6.26 -11.75
CA LYS A 99 6.09 -6.35 -10.36
C LYS A 99 5.78 -5.04 -9.66
N LEU A 100 4.97 -5.11 -8.63
CA LEU A 100 4.52 -3.93 -7.86
C LEU A 100 5.16 -3.95 -6.49
N SER A 101 5.96 -2.92 -6.18
CA SER A 101 6.61 -2.83 -4.88
C SER A 101 5.62 -2.44 -3.79
N PRO A 102 5.90 -2.79 -2.53
CA PRO A 102 5.09 -2.29 -1.42
C PRO A 102 5.01 -0.77 -1.36
N ARG A 103 6.05 -0.07 -1.84
CA ARG A 103 6.04 1.39 -1.90
C ARG A 103 4.93 1.92 -2.80
N LEU A 104 4.80 1.35 -4.01
CA LEU A 104 3.70 1.71 -4.90
C LEU A 104 2.37 1.38 -4.25
N LEU A 105 2.29 0.23 -3.59
CA LEU A 105 1.04 -0.23 -2.98
C LEU A 105 0.63 0.63 -1.79
N THR A 106 1.59 1.20 -1.06
CA THR A 106 1.28 2.15 0.01
C THR A 106 0.48 3.32 -0.55
N TYR A 107 0.94 3.91 -1.63
CA TYR A 107 0.22 5.01 -2.26
C TYR A 107 -1.12 4.56 -2.85
N THR A 108 -1.12 3.43 -3.54
CA THR A 108 -2.32 2.89 -4.18
C THR A 108 -3.43 2.67 -3.16
N PHE A 109 -3.13 1.97 -2.06
CA PHE A 109 -4.13 1.68 -1.05
C PHE A 109 -4.48 2.91 -0.21
N SER A 110 -3.58 3.88 -0.10
CA SER A 110 -3.92 5.17 0.49
C SER A 110 -5.04 5.84 -0.28
N LYS A 111 -4.95 5.86 -1.60
CA LYS A 111 -6.01 6.44 -2.45
C LYS A 111 -7.34 5.72 -2.27
N VAL A 112 -7.29 4.38 -2.24
CA VAL A 112 -8.50 3.58 -2.08
C VAL A 112 -9.16 3.86 -0.73
N LEU A 113 -8.36 3.87 0.34
CA LEU A 113 -8.88 4.07 1.69
C LEU A 113 -9.47 5.45 1.88
N MET A 114 -8.80 6.49 1.37
CA MET A 114 -9.31 7.85 1.43
C MET A 114 -10.66 7.98 0.76
N LYS A 115 -10.80 7.40 -0.44
CA LYS A 115 -12.07 7.44 -1.16
C LYS A 115 -13.15 6.66 -0.45
N TYR A 116 -12.79 5.52 0.13
CA TYR A 116 -13.75 4.76 0.92
C TYR A 116 -14.24 5.58 2.12
N ASP A 117 -13.34 6.24 2.82
CA ASP A 117 -13.73 7.03 3.99
C ASP A 117 -14.67 8.16 3.60
N LYS A 118 -14.45 8.79 2.47
CA LYS A 118 -15.27 9.88 1.98
C LYS A 118 -16.63 9.39 1.47
N ASN A 119 -16.64 8.34 0.66
CA ASN A 119 -17.83 7.90 -0.08
C ASN A 119 -18.54 6.70 0.56
N LYS A 120 -17.92 6.07 1.55
CA LYS A 120 -18.44 4.91 2.27
C LYS A 120 -18.63 3.69 1.37
N LYS A 121 -17.94 3.64 0.25
CA LYS A 121 -17.88 2.47 -0.61
C LYS A 121 -16.56 2.44 -1.37
N LEU A 122 -16.12 1.24 -1.72
CA LEU A 122 -14.90 1.05 -2.46
C LEU A 122 -15.08 1.51 -3.90
N GLN A 123 -14.08 2.21 -4.43
CA GLN A 123 -14.12 2.67 -5.82
C GLN A 123 -14.01 1.49 -6.79
N SER A 124 -14.57 1.67 -7.99
CA SER A 124 -14.62 0.60 -8.99
C SER A 124 -13.26 0.28 -9.60
N GLU A 125 -12.34 1.24 -9.57
CA GLU A 125 -10.99 1.03 -10.10
C GLU A 125 -10.03 2.02 -9.47
N VAL A 126 -8.72 1.72 -9.55
CA VAL A 126 -7.67 2.59 -9.05
C VAL A 126 -6.52 2.60 -10.06
N THR A 127 -5.87 3.74 -10.21
CA THR A 127 -4.72 3.85 -11.10
C THR A 127 -3.46 3.35 -10.40
N LEU A 128 -2.75 2.46 -11.09
CA LEU A 128 -1.42 2.01 -10.71
C LEU A 128 -0.43 2.80 -11.57
N ALA A 129 0.30 3.71 -10.95
CA ALA A 129 1.28 4.53 -11.66
C ALA A 129 2.48 4.77 -10.76
N ASN A 130 3.65 4.54 -11.29
CA ASN A 130 4.88 4.52 -10.50
C ASN A 130 5.84 5.69 -10.73
N LYS A 131 5.40 6.71 -11.42
CA LYS A 131 6.32 7.80 -11.78
C LYS A 131 7.01 8.47 -10.61
N VAL A 132 6.38 8.46 -9.45
CA VAL A 132 6.92 9.05 -8.23
C VAL A 132 7.74 8.06 -7.43
N PHE A 133 7.72 6.79 -7.82
CA PHE A 133 8.31 5.71 -7.04
C PHE A 133 9.49 5.04 -7.72
N THR A 134 10.00 5.67 -8.77
CA THR A 134 11.19 5.17 -9.46
C THR A 134 12.47 5.57 -8.76
N ILE A 135 12.34 6.31 -7.66
CA ILE A 135 13.47 6.82 -6.91
C ILE A 135 13.76 6.00 -5.67
N PRO A 136 13.34 4.82 -5.53
CA PRO A 136 13.35 4.21 -4.21
C PRO A 136 14.57 3.40 -3.88
N VAL A 137 15.50 3.35 -4.76
CA VAL A 137 16.69 2.56 -4.49
C VAL A 137 17.39 3.06 -3.24
N GLU A 138 17.39 4.36 -3.01
CA GLU A 138 18.02 4.93 -1.84
C GLU A 138 17.19 4.75 -0.59
N THR A 139 15.88 4.79 -0.72
CA THR A 139 15.01 4.72 0.46
C THR A 139 15.01 3.36 1.11
N LYS A 140 15.28 2.31 0.36
CA LYS A 140 15.29 0.97 0.95
C LYS A 140 16.38 0.79 1.98
N ASN A 141 17.42 1.60 1.92
CA ASN A 141 18.53 1.52 2.86
C ASN A 141 18.22 2.19 4.18
N GLU A 142 17.13 2.91 4.25
CA GLU A 142 16.72 3.66 5.42
C GLU A 142 15.68 2.93 6.25
N VAL A 143 15.27 1.80 5.78
CA VAL A 143 14.17 1.06 6.41
C VAL A 143 14.66 0.07 7.43
#